data_b3d8b531c9e447397d2815348aced8e1
#
_entry.id   b3d8b531c9e447397d2815348aced8e1
#
_cell.length_a   1.000
_cell.length_b   1.000
_cell.length_c   1.000
_cell.angle_alpha   90.00
_cell.angle_beta   90.00
_cell.angle_gamma   90.00
#
_symmetry.space_group_name_H-M   'P 1'
#
loop_
_entity.id
_entity.type
_entity.pdbx_description
1 polymer ?
#
loop_
_entity_poly.entity_id
_entity_poly.type
_entity_poly.pdbx_seq_one_letter_code
_entity_poly.pdbx_strand_id
1 'polypeptide(L)'
;MVILLSSTNDSVLNRWEDLLAGQYELEKADSLKRLKSCCAVNTFSLILLHRSLVDITTFTDIRRQYPMVRIFLLSDQPNEDEGLTFLKLGIVGYANTFISAERLLEAVRIISSGAVWLGQKVMQRLILDSYARAKEEAVINSEQKLASLTKRELEIANLVAQGNSNLEIAANLDITERTVKAHLSSIYEKTKTGSRLNLALLVNRS
;
A
#
# COMPACT_ATOMS: atom_id res chain seq x y z
N MET A 1 -1.83 22.88 19.05
CA MET A 1 -1.20 21.96 18.07
C MET A 1 -0.19 22.76 17.28
N VAL A 2 1.08 22.37 17.33
CA VAL A 2 2.17 23.09 16.63
C VAL A 2 2.41 22.43 15.27
N ILE A 3 2.41 23.25 14.21
CA ILE A 3 2.67 22.83 12.82
C ILE A 3 3.94 23.50 12.32
N LEU A 4 4.84 22.73 11.73
CA LEU A 4 6.02 23.26 11.05
C LEU A 4 5.72 23.42 9.55
N LEU A 5 5.88 24.64 9.04
CA LEU A 5 5.79 24.98 7.62
C LEU A 5 7.18 24.97 7.02
N SER A 6 7.43 24.17 6.00
CA SER A 6 8.78 23.99 5.46
C SER A 6 8.82 24.13 3.94
N SER A 7 9.46 25.22 3.46
CA SER A 7 9.65 25.53 2.05
C SER A 7 10.83 26.49 1.87
N THR A 8 11.55 26.39 0.75
CA THR A 8 12.52 27.41 0.33
C THR A 8 11.87 28.60 -0.35
N ASN A 9 10.55 28.55 -0.59
CA ASN A 9 9.80 29.63 -1.24
C ASN A 9 8.97 30.39 -0.19
N ASP A 10 9.36 31.64 0.06
CA ASP A 10 8.70 32.51 1.04
C ASP A 10 7.23 32.78 0.70
N SER A 11 6.88 32.88 -0.56
CA SER A 11 5.48 33.05 -0.97
C SER A 11 4.61 31.88 -0.59
N VAL A 12 5.16 30.66 -0.65
CA VAL A 12 4.49 29.43 -0.22
C VAL A 12 4.35 29.41 1.30
N LEU A 13 5.41 29.72 2.03
CA LEU A 13 5.39 29.80 3.49
C LEU A 13 4.36 30.80 3.99
N ASN A 14 4.36 32.02 3.46
CA ASN A 14 3.43 33.08 3.83
C ASN A 14 1.98 32.69 3.51
N ARG A 15 1.72 32.13 2.33
CA ARG A 15 0.41 31.61 1.99
C ARG A 15 -0.12 30.58 2.99
N TRP A 16 0.70 29.59 3.35
CA TRP A 16 0.29 28.56 4.30
C TRP A 16 0.08 29.14 5.71
N GLU A 17 0.95 30.08 6.11
CA GLU A 17 0.78 30.80 7.36
C GLU A 17 -0.54 31.56 7.42
N ASP A 18 -0.83 32.37 6.41
CA ASP A 18 -2.07 33.15 6.32
C ASP A 18 -3.33 32.26 6.44
N LEU A 19 -3.27 31.05 5.85
CA LEU A 19 -4.38 30.10 5.87
C LEU A 19 -4.55 29.38 7.21
N LEU A 20 -3.50 29.24 8.01
CA LEU A 20 -3.49 28.40 9.21
C LEU A 20 -3.33 29.17 10.53
N ALA A 21 -2.82 30.40 10.51
CA ALA A 21 -2.49 31.18 11.70
C ALA A 21 -3.65 31.41 12.67
N GLY A 22 -4.88 31.46 12.18
CA GLY A 22 -6.08 31.64 13.03
C GLY A 22 -6.48 30.41 13.86
N GLN A 23 -5.92 29.23 13.57
CA GLN A 23 -6.34 27.95 14.15
C GLN A 23 -5.21 27.15 14.78
N TYR A 24 -3.96 27.41 14.39
CA TYR A 24 -2.80 26.60 14.78
C TYR A 24 -1.62 27.48 15.19
N GLU A 25 -0.80 26.96 16.07
CA GLU A 25 0.52 27.51 16.36
C GLU A 25 1.50 27.06 15.27
N LEU A 26 2.21 28.02 14.67
CA LEU A 26 3.02 27.80 13.48
C LEU A 26 4.49 28.13 13.71
N GLU A 27 5.38 27.28 13.23
CA GLU A 27 6.78 27.58 13.05
C GLU A 27 7.15 27.48 11.56
N LYS A 28 8.21 28.18 11.13
CA LYS A 28 8.69 28.17 9.74
C LYS A 28 10.10 27.66 9.65
N ALA A 29 10.36 26.87 8.60
CA ALA A 29 11.68 26.43 8.18
C ALA A 29 11.85 26.71 6.68
N ASP A 30 12.73 27.63 6.35
CA ASP A 30 13.07 28.10 5.00
C ASP A 30 14.12 27.24 4.31
N SER A 31 14.68 26.29 5.02
CA SER A 31 15.76 25.43 4.55
C SER A 31 15.74 24.06 5.21
N LEU A 32 16.36 23.09 4.56
CA LEU A 32 16.53 21.74 5.11
C LEU A 32 17.29 21.75 6.45
N LYS A 33 18.28 22.63 6.59
CA LYS A 33 19.04 22.80 7.84
C LYS A 33 18.12 23.27 8.96
N ARG A 34 17.28 24.27 8.68
CA ARG A 34 16.31 24.80 9.66
C ARG A 34 15.27 23.75 10.05
N LEU A 35 14.73 23.02 9.07
CA LEU A 35 13.79 21.92 9.33
C LEU A 35 14.40 20.89 10.28
N LYS A 36 15.60 20.40 10.01
CA LYS A 36 16.30 19.43 10.88
C LYS A 36 16.55 20.01 12.28
N SER A 37 16.95 21.28 12.38
CA SER A 37 17.17 21.94 13.68
C SER A 37 15.87 22.05 14.48
N CYS A 38 14.77 22.43 13.86
CA CYS A 38 13.46 22.50 14.51
C CYS A 38 13.02 21.12 15.01
N CYS A 39 13.11 20.08 14.18
CA CYS A 39 12.74 18.71 14.57
C CYS A 39 13.63 18.11 15.67
N ALA A 40 14.87 18.59 15.82
CA ALA A 40 15.77 18.12 16.87
C ALA A 40 15.42 18.69 18.26
N VAL A 41 14.81 19.87 18.33
CA VAL A 41 14.49 20.60 19.58
C VAL A 41 13.02 20.47 19.96
N ASN A 42 12.12 20.52 18.97
CA ASN A 42 10.67 20.57 19.18
C ASN A 42 9.98 19.33 18.59
N THR A 43 8.86 18.97 19.20
CA THR A 43 7.93 17.97 18.66
C THR A 43 6.79 18.67 17.94
N PHE A 44 6.66 18.39 16.63
CA PHE A 44 5.56 18.91 15.83
C PHE A 44 4.47 17.86 15.65
N SER A 45 3.22 18.31 15.72
CA SER A 45 2.07 17.45 15.45
C SER A 45 1.97 17.12 13.94
N LEU A 46 2.44 18.05 13.10
CA LEU A 46 2.41 17.92 11.64
C LEU A 46 3.50 18.82 11.03
N ILE A 47 4.13 18.34 9.97
CA ILE A 47 4.98 19.15 9.09
C ILE A 47 4.27 19.28 7.73
N LEU A 48 3.99 20.52 7.30
CA LEU A 48 3.71 20.81 5.91
C LEU A 48 5.04 20.97 5.18
N LEU A 49 5.34 20.04 4.30
CA LEU A 49 6.63 19.97 3.62
C LEU A 49 6.47 20.23 2.12
N HIS A 50 7.10 21.29 1.63
CA HIS A 50 7.17 21.57 0.20
C HIS A 50 8.08 20.56 -0.49
N ARG A 51 7.61 19.96 -1.57
CA ARG A 51 8.32 18.91 -2.31
C ARG A 51 9.69 19.37 -2.82
N SER A 52 9.83 20.65 -3.18
CA SER A 52 11.10 21.23 -3.65
C SER A 52 12.22 21.21 -2.62
N LEU A 53 11.90 21.07 -1.33
CA LEU A 53 12.90 21.04 -0.25
C LEU A 53 13.59 19.69 -0.11
N VAL A 54 13.00 18.62 -0.61
CA VAL A 54 13.48 17.25 -0.43
C VAL A 54 13.38 16.43 -1.71
N ASP A 55 14.39 15.63 -1.96
CA ASP A 55 14.32 14.47 -2.86
C ASP A 55 13.99 13.18 -2.06
N ILE A 56 13.92 12.05 -2.75
CA ILE A 56 13.61 10.77 -2.13
C ILE A 56 14.65 10.38 -1.07
N THR A 57 15.93 10.61 -1.35
CA THR A 57 17.05 10.28 -0.44
C THR A 57 16.98 11.11 0.82
N THR A 58 16.89 12.43 0.66
CA THR A 58 16.76 13.38 1.77
C THR A 58 15.52 13.11 2.62
N PHE A 59 14.39 12.80 1.98
CA PHE A 59 13.15 12.45 2.69
C PHE A 59 13.31 11.16 3.49
N THR A 60 13.94 10.14 2.92
CA THR A 60 14.21 8.87 3.60
C THR A 60 15.09 9.07 4.84
N ASP A 61 16.10 9.95 4.76
CA ASP A 61 16.94 10.29 5.90
C ASP A 61 16.14 11.01 7.00
N ILE A 62 15.29 11.98 6.62
CA ILE A 62 14.39 12.66 7.57
C ILE A 62 13.46 11.64 8.24
N ARG A 63 12.86 10.73 7.47
CA ARG A 63 11.96 9.72 8.01
C ARG A 63 12.66 8.75 8.96
N ARG A 64 13.90 8.35 8.66
CA ARG A 64 14.72 7.51 9.54
C ARG A 64 15.05 8.21 10.85
N GLN A 65 15.37 9.49 10.78
CA GLN A 65 15.76 10.29 11.96
C GLN A 65 14.53 10.66 12.82
N TYR A 66 13.39 10.91 12.19
CA TYR A 66 12.14 11.36 12.84
C TYR A 66 10.94 10.47 12.45
N PRO A 67 10.90 9.20 12.87
CA PRO A 67 9.92 8.22 12.39
C PRO A 67 8.47 8.54 12.81
N MET A 68 8.29 9.23 13.93
CA MET A 68 6.95 9.52 14.49
C MET A 68 6.33 10.82 13.97
N VAL A 69 7.08 11.65 13.26
CA VAL A 69 6.58 12.92 12.75
C VAL A 69 5.62 12.70 11.59
N ARG A 70 4.45 13.32 11.65
CA ARG A 70 3.50 13.31 10.53
C ARG A 70 3.93 14.32 9.47
N ILE A 71 3.99 13.92 8.22
CA ILE A 71 4.42 14.79 7.11
C ILE A 71 3.31 14.84 6.07
N PHE A 72 2.83 16.04 5.78
CA PHE A 72 1.98 16.37 4.65
C PHE A 72 2.83 16.98 3.56
N LEU A 73 3.07 16.22 2.49
CA LEU A 73 3.88 16.65 1.35
C LEU A 73 3.03 17.42 0.35
N LEU A 74 3.49 18.60 -0.02
CA LEU A 74 2.83 19.49 -0.95
C LEU A 74 3.73 19.74 -2.18
N SER A 75 3.23 19.43 -3.37
CA SER A 75 3.96 19.49 -4.65
C SER A 75 3.34 20.51 -5.57
N ASP A 76 4.16 21.27 -6.31
CA ASP A 76 3.67 22.25 -7.30
C ASP A 76 3.00 21.57 -8.49
N GLN A 77 3.49 20.36 -8.82
CA GLN A 77 2.97 19.53 -9.91
C GLN A 77 2.72 18.10 -9.40
N PRO A 78 1.70 17.91 -8.56
CA PRO A 78 1.43 16.60 -7.98
C PRO A 78 1.03 15.60 -9.06
N ASN A 79 1.62 14.40 -8.95
CA ASN A 79 1.26 13.27 -9.79
C ASN A 79 1.11 11.99 -8.96
N GLU A 80 0.53 10.97 -9.55
CA GLU A 80 0.14 9.75 -8.85
C GLU A 80 1.35 8.91 -8.41
N ASP A 81 2.35 8.79 -9.27
CA ASP A 81 3.54 7.97 -9.00
C ASP A 81 4.41 8.59 -7.89
N GLU A 82 4.56 9.92 -7.89
CA GLU A 82 5.21 10.65 -6.82
C GLU A 82 4.45 10.46 -5.50
N GLY A 83 3.13 10.67 -5.52
CA GLY A 83 2.28 10.50 -4.35
C GLY A 83 2.39 9.10 -3.74
N LEU A 84 2.34 8.06 -4.57
CA LEU A 84 2.51 6.66 -4.13
C LEU A 84 3.92 6.38 -3.60
N THR A 85 4.95 6.92 -4.24
CA THR A 85 6.34 6.75 -3.80
C THR A 85 6.53 7.32 -2.41
N PHE A 86 6.12 8.56 -2.17
CA PHE A 86 6.26 9.19 -0.86
C PHE A 86 5.30 8.58 0.19
N LEU A 87 4.13 8.08 -0.21
CA LEU A 87 3.24 7.35 0.68
C LEU A 87 3.91 6.07 1.22
N LYS A 88 4.59 5.31 0.38
CA LYS A 88 5.40 4.15 0.78
C LYS A 88 6.55 4.52 1.72
N LEU A 89 7.07 5.74 1.60
CA LEU A 89 8.08 6.30 2.50
C LEU A 89 7.48 6.88 3.79
N GLY A 90 6.14 6.90 3.92
CA GLY A 90 5.46 7.21 5.18
C GLY A 90 4.95 8.65 5.30
N ILE A 91 4.66 9.36 4.21
CA ILE A 91 3.83 10.58 4.32
C ILE A 91 2.41 10.21 4.74
N VAL A 92 1.72 11.15 5.36
CA VAL A 92 0.32 11.01 5.77
C VAL A 92 -0.62 11.91 4.97
N GLY A 93 -0.10 12.68 4.05
CA GLY A 93 -0.87 13.50 3.13
C GLY A 93 -0.07 13.89 1.89
N TYR A 94 -0.77 14.06 0.75
CA TYR A 94 -0.18 14.51 -0.51
C TYR A 94 -1.17 15.36 -1.29
N ALA A 95 -0.75 16.57 -1.70
CA ALA A 95 -1.58 17.50 -2.43
C ALA A 95 -0.79 18.49 -3.29
N ASN A 96 -1.53 19.36 -4.01
CA ASN A 96 -0.97 20.52 -4.66
C ASN A 96 -0.56 21.60 -3.64
N THR A 97 0.60 22.23 -3.83
CA THR A 97 1.10 23.35 -3.00
C THR A 97 0.07 24.50 -2.87
N PHE A 98 -0.70 24.74 -3.93
CA PHE A 98 -1.71 25.81 -4.02
C PHE A 98 -3.14 25.33 -3.78
N ILE A 99 -3.30 24.22 -3.04
CA ILE A 99 -4.62 23.72 -2.61
C ILE A 99 -5.46 24.84 -2.00
N SER A 100 -6.79 24.79 -2.18
CA SER A 100 -7.68 25.80 -1.61
C SER A 100 -7.63 25.85 -0.07
N ALA A 101 -7.95 27.00 0.51
CA ALA A 101 -7.96 27.19 1.96
C ALA A 101 -8.81 26.14 2.68
N GLU A 102 -10.03 25.91 2.20
CA GLU A 102 -10.98 24.95 2.77
C GLU A 102 -10.39 23.53 2.78
N ARG A 103 -9.82 23.10 1.66
CA ARG A 103 -9.21 21.77 1.53
C ARG A 103 -7.94 21.62 2.33
N LEU A 104 -7.13 22.66 2.48
CA LEU A 104 -5.95 22.64 3.33
C LEU A 104 -6.35 22.43 4.79
N LEU A 105 -7.32 23.20 5.28
CA LEU A 105 -7.84 23.09 6.64
C LEU A 105 -8.49 21.71 6.89
N GLU A 106 -9.24 21.19 5.93
CA GLU A 106 -9.82 19.86 5.98
C GLU A 106 -8.71 18.79 6.09
N ALA A 107 -7.71 18.86 5.22
CA ALA A 107 -6.58 17.94 5.22
C ALA A 107 -5.83 17.94 6.56
N VAL A 108 -5.53 19.11 7.09
CA VAL A 108 -4.87 19.26 8.40
C VAL A 108 -5.70 18.63 9.52
N ARG A 109 -7.03 18.82 9.54
CA ARG A 109 -7.93 18.19 10.54
C ARG A 109 -7.92 16.66 10.42
N ILE A 110 -8.07 16.12 9.21
CA ILE A 110 -8.08 14.68 8.93
C ILE A 110 -6.75 14.05 9.33
N ILE A 111 -5.63 14.67 8.96
CA ILE A 111 -4.30 14.16 9.32
C ILE A 111 -4.08 14.25 10.84
N SER A 112 -4.58 15.29 11.48
CA SER A 112 -4.47 15.46 12.94
C SER A 112 -5.25 14.40 13.71
N SER A 113 -6.37 13.92 13.17
CA SER A 113 -7.13 12.79 13.75
C SER A 113 -6.45 11.42 13.58
N GLY A 114 -5.32 11.36 12.87
CA GLY A 114 -4.56 10.12 12.62
C GLY A 114 -4.87 9.43 11.30
N ALA A 115 -5.75 10.01 10.47
CA ALA A 115 -6.05 9.50 9.15
C ALA A 115 -5.07 10.01 8.09
N VAL A 116 -5.14 9.45 6.88
CA VAL A 116 -4.35 9.85 5.71
C VAL A 116 -5.22 10.68 4.78
N TRP A 117 -4.66 11.77 4.24
CA TRP A 117 -5.33 12.62 3.27
C TRP A 117 -4.64 12.57 1.90
N LEU A 118 -5.32 12.06 0.88
CA LEU A 118 -4.80 11.90 -0.48
C LEU A 118 -5.78 12.44 -1.49
N GLY A 119 -5.26 13.01 -2.57
CA GLY A 119 -6.08 13.36 -3.74
C GLY A 119 -6.72 12.12 -4.38
N GLN A 120 -7.89 12.31 -5.00
CA GLN A 120 -8.70 11.23 -5.59
C GLN A 120 -7.88 10.32 -6.52
N LYS A 121 -7.04 10.89 -7.38
CA LYS A 121 -6.22 10.15 -8.35
C LYS A 121 -5.20 9.23 -7.66
N VAL A 122 -4.49 9.71 -6.63
CA VAL A 122 -3.54 8.91 -5.85
C VAL A 122 -4.26 7.78 -5.12
N MET A 123 -5.44 8.05 -4.57
CA MET A 123 -6.27 7.04 -3.92
C MET A 123 -6.73 5.96 -4.90
N GLN A 124 -7.22 6.35 -6.08
CA GLN A 124 -7.61 5.39 -7.13
C GLN A 124 -6.44 4.52 -7.56
N ARG A 125 -5.25 5.11 -7.76
CA ARG A 125 -4.05 4.37 -8.12
C ARG A 125 -3.63 3.39 -7.02
N LEU A 126 -3.68 3.80 -5.75
CA LEU A 126 -3.39 2.93 -4.61
C LEU A 126 -4.31 1.71 -4.57
N ILE A 127 -5.61 1.91 -4.83
CA ILE A 127 -6.59 0.83 -4.89
C ILE A 127 -6.23 -0.14 -6.01
N LEU A 128 -5.97 0.35 -7.23
CA LEU A 128 -5.60 -0.48 -8.38
C LEU A 128 -4.31 -1.27 -8.14
N ASP A 129 -3.28 -0.63 -7.59
CA ASP A 129 -2.01 -1.30 -7.25
C ASP A 129 -2.21 -2.39 -6.19
N SER A 130 -3.10 -2.16 -5.23
CA SER A 130 -3.42 -3.15 -4.19
C SER A 130 -4.13 -4.38 -4.78
N TYR A 131 -5.08 -4.17 -5.70
CA TYR A 131 -5.74 -5.25 -6.43
C TYR A 131 -4.77 -6.07 -7.29
N ALA A 132 -3.88 -5.39 -8.02
CA ALA A 132 -2.90 -6.05 -8.88
C ALA A 132 -1.96 -6.96 -8.04
N ARG A 133 -1.44 -6.45 -6.92
CA ARG A 133 -0.59 -7.23 -6.01
C ARG A 133 -1.31 -8.41 -5.38
N ALA A 134 -2.54 -8.21 -4.89
CA ALA A 134 -3.33 -9.29 -4.32
C ALA A 134 -3.58 -10.42 -5.34
N LYS A 135 -3.76 -10.06 -6.62
CA LYS A 135 -3.92 -11.02 -7.71
C LYS A 135 -2.61 -11.77 -7.99
N GLU A 136 -1.48 -11.07 -8.08
CA GLU A 136 -0.15 -11.68 -8.27
C GLU A 136 0.21 -12.62 -7.12
N GLU A 137 0.01 -12.20 -5.88
CA GLU A 137 0.26 -13.03 -4.70
C GLU A 137 -0.63 -14.29 -4.68
N ALA A 138 -1.88 -14.15 -5.12
CA ALA A 138 -2.81 -15.28 -5.23
C ALA A 138 -2.35 -16.29 -6.30
N VAL A 139 -1.83 -15.83 -7.45
CA VAL A 139 -1.29 -16.67 -8.52
C VAL A 139 -0.03 -17.38 -8.04
N ILE A 140 0.95 -16.64 -7.49
CA ILE A 140 2.21 -17.22 -6.97
C ILE A 140 1.93 -18.28 -5.89
N ASN A 141 1.01 -18.00 -4.98
CA ASN A 141 0.62 -18.94 -3.92
C ASN A 141 -0.06 -20.19 -4.51
N SER A 142 -0.87 -20.04 -5.57
CA SER A 142 -1.49 -21.16 -6.28
C SER A 142 -0.44 -22.05 -6.98
N GLU A 143 0.49 -21.45 -7.69
CA GLU A 143 1.58 -22.16 -8.37
C GLU A 143 2.48 -22.91 -7.38
N GLN A 144 2.85 -22.30 -6.26
CA GLN A 144 3.66 -22.95 -5.21
C GLN A 144 2.96 -24.15 -4.60
N LYS A 145 1.64 -24.03 -4.34
CA LYS A 145 0.85 -25.16 -3.81
C LYS A 145 0.75 -26.29 -4.82
N LEU A 146 0.55 -26.01 -6.10
CA LEU A 146 0.50 -27.01 -7.15
C LEU A 146 1.87 -27.64 -7.40
N ALA A 147 2.95 -26.87 -7.31
CA ALA A 147 4.33 -27.38 -7.43
C ALA A 147 4.70 -28.40 -6.34
N SER A 148 3.99 -28.41 -5.19
CA SER A 148 4.17 -29.39 -4.14
C SER A 148 3.57 -30.77 -4.44
N LEU A 149 2.76 -30.87 -5.50
CA LEU A 149 2.11 -32.09 -5.92
C LEU A 149 3.04 -32.96 -6.79
N THR A 150 2.96 -34.27 -6.62
CA THR A 150 3.57 -35.21 -7.56
C THR A 150 2.87 -35.14 -8.92
N LYS A 151 3.50 -35.64 -9.97
CA LYS A 151 2.89 -35.70 -11.32
C LYS A 151 1.51 -36.35 -11.29
N ARG A 152 1.35 -37.45 -10.54
CA ARG A 152 0.08 -38.17 -10.42
C ARG A 152 -0.99 -37.39 -9.68
N GLU A 153 -0.60 -36.72 -8.61
CA GLU A 153 -1.50 -35.84 -7.84
C GLU A 153 -1.96 -34.62 -8.70
N LEU A 154 -1.06 -34.05 -9.48
CA LEU A 154 -1.39 -32.95 -10.40
C LEU A 154 -2.37 -33.39 -11.51
N GLU A 155 -2.19 -34.59 -12.09
CA GLU A 155 -3.13 -35.17 -13.05
C GLU A 155 -4.53 -35.29 -12.44
N ILE A 156 -4.63 -35.82 -11.22
CA ILE A 156 -5.89 -35.94 -10.48
C ILE A 156 -6.50 -34.58 -10.19
N ALA A 157 -5.68 -33.59 -9.75
CA ALA A 157 -6.14 -32.25 -9.47
C ALA A 157 -6.72 -31.56 -10.73
N ASN A 158 -6.10 -31.74 -11.89
CA ASN A 158 -6.58 -31.23 -13.18
C ASN A 158 -7.92 -31.85 -13.56
N LEU A 159 -8.09 -33.17 -13.42
CA LEU A 159 -9.36 -33.85 -13.68
C LEU A 159 -10.47 -33.39 -12.72
N VAL A 160 -10.12 -33.09 -11.45
CA VAL A 160 -11.06 -32.49 -10.49
C VAL A 160 -11.49 -31.08 -10.95
N ALA A 161 -10.58 -30.28 -11.46
CA ALA A 161 -10.86 -28.92 -11.97
C ALA A 161 -11.76 -28.95 -13.22
N GLN A 162 -11.68 -30.01 -14.01
CA GLN A 162 -12.54 -30.28 -15.17
C GLN A 162 -13.95 -30.79 -14.75
N GLY A 163 -14.18 -31.04 -13.46
CA GLY A 163 -15.46 -31.49 -12.96
C GLY A 163 -15.67 -33.01 -12.88
N ASN A 164 -14.67 -33.84 -13.24
CA ASN A 164 -14.77 -35.29 -13.27
C ASN A 164 -15.03 -35.86 -11.86
N SER A 165 -15.96 -36.80 -11.74
CA SER A 165 -16.22 -37.56 -10.52
C SER A 165 -15.05 -38.51 -10.17
N ASN A 166 -15.02 -39.05 -8.95
CA ASN A 166 -13.95 -40.01 -8.57
C ASN A 166 -14.00 -41.28 -9.42
N LEU A 167 -15.18 -41.70 -9.87
CA LEU A 167 -15.35 -42.87 -10.75
C LEU A 167 -14.77 -42.60 -12.14
N GLU A 168 -15.04 -41.41 -12.72
CA GLU A 168 -14.49 -40.99 -14.01
C GLU A 168 -12.97 -40.83 -13.95
N ILE A 169 -12.45 -40.25 -12.85
CA ILE A 169 -10.99 -40.13 -12.64
C ILE A 169 -10.36 -41.52 -12.54
N ALA A 170 -10.99 -42.46 -11.82
CA ALA A 170 -10.53 -43.83 -11.69
C ALA A 170 -10.45 -44.52 -13.04
N ALA A 171 -11.49 -44.38 -13.87
CA ALA A 171 -11.52 -44.93 -15.24
C ALA A 171 -10.47 -44.28 -16.16
N ASN A 172 -10.33 -42.93 -16.14
CA ASN A 172 -9.37 -42.22 -16.96
C ASN A 172 -7.91 -42.58 -16.65
N LEU A 173 -7.63 -42.91 -15.39
CA LEU A 173 -6.27 -43.13 -14.91
C LEU A 173 -5.92 -44.59 -14.69
N ASP A 174 -6.84 -45.53 -15.00
CA ASP A 174 -6.74 -46.98 -14.79
C ASP A 174 -6.35 -47.35 -13.34
N ILE A 175 -7.06 -46.75 -12.36
CA ILE A 175 -6.90 -47.02 -10.92
C ILE A 175 -8.27 -47.23 -10.26
N THR A 176 -8.26 -47.64 -8.99
CA THR A 176 -9.53 -47.79 -8.26
C THR A 176 -10.01 -46.46 -7.70
N GLU A 177 -11.33 -46.31 -7.52
CA GLU A 177 -11.91 -45.14 -6.85
C GLU A 177 -11.35 -44.94 -5.43
N ARG A 178 -11.00 -46.02 -4.72
CA ARG A 178 -10.33 -45.98 -3.41
C ARG A 178 -8.97 -45.29 -3.51
N THR A 179 -8.22 -45.59 -4.58
CA THR A 179 -6.91 -44.97 -4.84
C THR A 179 -7.06 -43.48 -5.13
N VAL A 180 -8.09 -43.09 -5.92
CA VAL A 180 -8.40 -41.68 -6.16
C VAL A 180 -8.69 -40.93 -4.86
N LYS A 181 -9.50 -41.51 -3.96
CA LYS A 181 -9.80 -40.91 -2.64
C LYS A 181 -8.55 -40.74 -1.78
N ALA A 182 -7.63 -41.71 -1.81
CA ALA A 182 -6.36 -41.62 -1.09
C ALA A 182 -5.47 -40.47 -1.63
N HIS A 183 -5.36 -40.34 -2.95
CA HIS A 183 -4.66 -39.23 -3.58
C HIS A 183 -5.29 -37.88 -3.24
N LEU A 184 -6.62 -37.78 -3.31
CA LEU A 184 -7.34 -36.54 -2.95
C LEU A 184 -7.06 -36.10 -1.53
N SER A 185 -7.01 -37.04 -0.56
CA SER A 185 -6.67 -36.73 0.82
C SER A 185 -5.25 -36.13 0.92
N SER A 186 -4.27 -36.73 0.24
CA SER A 186 -2.90 -36.22 0.17
C SER A 186 -2.84 -34.83 -0.51
N ILE A 187 -3.55 -34.65 -1.61
CA ILE A 187 -3.64 -33.37 -2.33
C ILE A 187 -4.22 -32.28 -1.41
N TYR A 188 -5.32 -32.55 -0.70
CA TYR A 188 -5.91 -31.59 0.22
C TYR A 188 -4.97 -31.19 1.35
N GLU A 189 -4.21 -32.15 1.87
CA GLU A 189 -3.21 -31.89 2.90
C GLU A 189 -2.06 -31.00 2.40
N LYS A 190 -1.49 -31.32 1.23
CA LYS A 190 -0.38 -30.56 0.62
C LYS A 190 -0.80 -29.14 0.21
N THR A 191 -1.96 -29.02 -0.44
CA THR A 191 -2.46 -27.73 -0.97
C THR A 191 -3.21 -26.90 0.06
N LYS A 192 -3.54 -27.46 1.23
CA LYS A 192 -4.37 -26.82 2.27
C LYS A 192 -5.75 -26.36 1.76
N THR A 193 -6.30 -27.05 0.78
CA THR A 193 -7.59 -26.67 0.18
C THR A 193 -8.80 -27.20 0.95
N GLY A 194 -8.68 -28.34 1.64
CA GLY A 194 -9.69 -28.93 2.51
C GLY A 194 -10.99 -29.38 1.82
N SER A 195 -11.22 -29.04 0.55
CA SER A 195 -12.41 -29.44 -0.20
C SER A 195 -12.16 -29.54 -1.70
N ARG A 196 -13.02 -30.32 -2.38
CA ARG A 196 -12.98 -30.47 -3.84
C ARG A 196 -13.17 -29.15 -4.59
N LEU A 197 -14.11 -28.33 -4.13
CA LEU A 197 -14.38 -27.03 -4.74
C LEU A 197 -13.14 -26.11 -4.62
N ASN A 198 -12.54 -26.05 -3.45
CA ASN A 198 -11.36 -25.22 -3.24
C ASN A 198 -10.14 -25.70 -4.06
N LEU A 199 -10.01 -27.02 -4.26
CA LEU A 199 -8.99 -27.57 -5.16
C LEU A 199 -9.23 -27.16 -6.61
N ALA A 200 -10.46 -27.29 -7.09
CA ALA A 200 -10.82 -26.87 -8.46
C ALA A 200 -10.56 -25.37 -8.69
N LEU A 201 -10.91 -24.52 -7.69
CA LEU A 201 -10.62 -23.09 -7.75
C LEU A 201 -9.12 -22.78 -7.70
N LEU A 202 -8.34 -23.55 -6.95
CA LEU A 202 -6.88 -23.40 -6.90
C LEU A 202 -6.25 -23.66 -8.26
N VAL A 203 -6.63 -24.76 -8.93
CA VAL A 203 -6.11 -25.16 -10.25
C VAL A 203 -6.52 -24.15 -11.33
N ASN A 204 -7.74 -23.64 -11.30
CA ASN A 204 -8.24 -22.69 -12.30
C ASN A 204 -7.70 -21.24 -12.11
N ARG A 205 -6.95 -20.96 -11.04
CA ARG A 205 -6.31 -19.66 -10.79
C ARG A 205 -4.82 -19.61 -11.17
N SER A 206 -4.23 -20.79 -11.38
CA SER A 206 -2.85 -20.95 -11.84
C SER A 206 -2.83 -21.04 -13.38
#